data_b88ade594ff2cecdc948857285a0c8bf
#
_entry.id   b88ade594ff2cecdc948857285a0c8bf
#
_cell.length_a   1.000
_cell.length_b   1.000
_cell.length_c   1.000
_cell.angle_alpha   90.00
_cell.angle_beta   90.00
_cell.angle_gamma   90.00
#
_symmetry.space_group_name_H-M   'P 1'
#
loop_
_entity.id
_entity.type
_entity.pdbx_description
1 polymer ?
#
loop_
_entity_poly.entity_id
_entity_poly.type
_entity_poly.pdbx_seq_one_letter_code
_entity_poly.pdbx_strand_id
1 'polypeptide(L)'
;TFGRFIKIPASDGYDNIMYLDDVIRFCLPFIFIGLRPSYYRAYSFKFTKDAEMEVDNDADYGTMERIAIGVDSRKRGEPIRVLYDRDMPQSMQKKILERLDIRELDTSLASGRYQNHKDLMKFPDCGHDDLKYPKWKHLMKPEFLSEQSILDLIRERDRFIHVPYHSFDAYIRVLREAALKPEVKEIKTTLYRLA
;
A
#
# COMPACT_ATOMS: atom_id res chain seq x y z
N THR A 1 -0.31 -8.07 15.84
CA THR A 1 -0.19 -8.47 14.43
C THR A 1 1.28 -8.63 14.10
N PHE A 2 1.69 -9.76 13.57
CA PHE A 2 3.08 -10.00 13.17
C PHE A 2 3.38 -9.25 11.87
N GLY A 3 4.63 -8.74 11.75
CA GLY A 3 5.15 -8.20 10.50
C GLY A 3 5.35 -9.28 9.44
N ARG A 4 5.61 -8.86 8.19
CA ARG A 4 5.88 -9.77 7.08
C ARG A 4 7.23 -10.48 7.20
N PHE A 5 8.18 -9.83 7.87
CA PHE A 5 9.52 -10.33 8.13
C PHE A 5 9.71 -10.62 9.60
N ILE A 6 10.35 -11.72 9.90
CA ILE A 6 10.72 -12.14 11.25
C ILE A 6 12.24 -12.15 11.35
N LYS A 7 12.78 -11.40 12.31
CA LYS A 7 14.21 -11.45 12.62
C LYS A 7 14.43 -12.64 13.56
N ILE A 8 15.33 -13.53 13.14
CA ILE A 8 15.68 -14.74 13.90
C ILE A 8 16.99 -14.45 14.63
N PRO A 9 17.09 -14.78 15.94
CA PRO A 9 18.35 -14.67 16.66
C PRO A 9 19.47 -15.42 15.95
N ALA A 10 20.59 -14.78 15.75
CA ALA A 10 21.78 -15.36 15.16
C ALA A 10 22.99 -15.16 16.08
N SER A 11 23.91 -16.14 16.08
CA SER A 11 25.16 -16.11 16.84
C SER A 11 26.40 -15.98 15.96
N ASP A 12 26.22 -15.89 14.64
CA ASP A 12 27.26 -15.93 13.62
C ASP A 12 27.66 -14.55 13.09
N GLY A 13 27.15 -13.47 13.68
CA GLY A 13 27.41 -12.10 13.26
C GLY A 13 26.60 -11.63 12.05
N TYR A 14 25.63 -12.45 11.58
CA TYR A 14 24.71 -12.10 10.52
C TYR A 14 23.34 -11.69 11.06
N ASP A 15 22.61 -10.88 10.29
CA ASP A 15 21.19 -10.64 10.52
C ASP A 15 20.36 -11.66 9.74
N ASN A 16 19.78 -12.62 10.46
CA ASN A 16 18.95 -13.65 9.85
C ASN A 16 17.48 -13.18 9.81
N ILE A 17 16.96 -13.03 8.59
CA ILE A 17 15.60 -12.57 8.36
C ILE A 17 14.85 -13.62 7.56
N MET A 18 13.65 -13.97 8.03
CA MET A 18 12.77 -14.93 7.38
C MET A 18 11.42 -14.30 7.06
N TYR A 19 10.83 -14.71 5.93
CA TYR A 19 9.43 -14.39 5.66
C TYR A 19 8.50 -15.11 6.64
N LEU A 20 7.48 -14.42 7.11
CA LEU A 20 6.44 -15.02 7.96
C LEU A 20 5.80 -16.24 7.29
N ASP A 21 5.68 -16.26 5.96
CA ASP A 21 5.19 -17.40 5.17
C ASP A 21 5.99 -18.67 5.42
N ASP A 22 7.31 -18.56 5.51
CA ASP A 22 8.18 -19.72 5.75
C ASP A 22 8.11 -20.17 7.21
N VAL A 23 7.96 -19.23 8.14
CA VAL A 23 7.66 -19.57 9.54
C VAL A 23 6.35 -20.35 9.63
N ILE A 24 5.30 -19.90 8.96
CA ILE A 24 4.01 -20.60 8.90
C ILE A 24 4.18 -21.99 8.28
N ARG A 25 4.92 -22.13 7.17
CA ARG A 25 5.20 -23.42 6.54
C ARG A 25 5.90 -24.38 7.50
N PHE A 26 6.90 -23.89 8.21
CA PHE A 26 7.60 -24.66 9.24
C PHE A 26 6.66 -25.10 10.36
N CYS A 27 5.75 -24.25 10.75
CA CYS A 27 4.81 -24.49 11.85
C CYS A 27 3.56 -25.30 11.44
N LEU A 28 3.37 -25.68 10.17
CA LEU A 28 2.19 -26.43 9.73
C LEU A 28 1.90 -27.69 10.56
N PRO A 29 2.89 -28.52 10.97
CA PRO A 29 2.64 -29.67 11.82
C PRO A 29 2.03 -29.31 13.18
N PHE A 30 2.38 -28.14 13.71
CA PHE A 30 1.86 -27.64 14.99
C PHE A 30 0.48 -26.97 14.83
N ILE A 31 0.24 -26.33 13.70
CA ILE A 31 -1.05 -25.70 13.40
C ILE A 31 -2.13 -26.78 13.17
N PHE A 32 -1.77 -27.88 12.52
CA PHE A 32 -2.68 -28.96 12.15
C PHE A 32 -2.43 -30.25 12.97
N ILE A 33 -2.14 -30.10 14.24
CA ILE A 33 -1.74 -31.18 15.14
C ILE A 33 -2.75 -32.37 15.17
N GLY A 34 -4.03 -32.09 14.95
CA GLY A 34 -5.10 -33.10 14.95
C GLY A 34 -5.16 -33.96 13.67
N LEU A 35 -4.58 -33.52 12.55
CA LEU A 35 -4.75 -34.19 11.27
C LEU A 35 -3.71 -35.27 10.97
N ARG A 36 -2.52 -35.20 11.56
CA ARG A 36 -1.38 -36.14 11.41
C ARG A 36 -1.15 -36.67 9.98
N PRO A 37 -1.09 -35.82 8.93
CA PRO A 37 -0.81 -36.30 7.60
C PRO A 37 0.66 -36.76 7.47
N SER A 38 0.97 -37.56 6.45
CA SER A 38 2.34 -38.02 6.19
C SER A 38 3.28 -36.90 5.76
N TYR A 39 2.74 -35.82 5.19
CA TYR A 39 3.50 -34.63 4.82
C TYR A 39 2.59 -33.39 4.76
N TYR A 40 3.22 -32.21 4.87
CA TYR A 40 2.58 -30.89 4.69
C TYR A 40 3.19 -30.18 3.51
N ARG A 41 2.34 -29.54 2.69
CA ARG A 41 2.76 -28.63 1.62
C ARG A 41 1.88 -27.40 1.66
N ALA A 42 2.49 -26.23 1.42
CA ALA A 42 1.77 -24.98 1.33
C ALA A 42 2.28 -24.19 0.12
N TYR A 43 1.35 -23.62 -0.61
CA TYR A 43 1.60 -22.83 -1.78
C TYR A 43 1.00 -21.45 -1.61
N SER A 44 1.67 -20.44 -2.15
CA SER A 44 1.15 -19.08 -2.12
C SER A 44 0.37 -18.77 -3.38
N PHE A 45 -0.67 -18.00 -3.25
CA PHE A 45 -1.33 -17.34 -4.35
C PHE A 45 -1.67 -15.90 -4.00
N LYS A 46 -1.75 -15.05 -5.00
CA LYS A 46 -2.12 -13.64 -4.88
C LYS A 46 -3.14 -13.31 -5.95
N PHE A 47 -4.23 -12.70 -5.55
CA PHE A 47 -5.18 -12.13 -6.49
C PHE A 47 -5.25 -10.62 -6.34
N THR A 48 -5.43 -9.94 -7.46
CA THR A 48 -5.63 -8.50 -7.54
C THR A 48 -7.06 -8.27 -7.99
N LYS A 49 -7.79 -7.47 -7.24
CA LYS A 49 -9.15 -7.09 -7.58
C LYS A 49 -9.15 -5.84 -8.44
N ASP A 50 -10.19 -5.67 -9.23
CA ASP A 50 -10.44 -4.41 -9.90
C ASP A 50 -10.62 -3.30 -8.86
N ALA A 51 -9.90 -2.22 -9.09
CA ALA A 51 -9.95 -1.04 -8.25
C ALA A 51 -10.53 0.17 -8.99
N GLU A 52 -10.98 -0.01 -10.25
CA GLU A 52 -11.63 1.05 -10.99
C GLU A 52 -12.99 1.35 -10.36
N MET A 53 -13.19 2.60 -10.03
CA MET A 53 -14.49 3.10 -9.62
C MET A 53 -15.23 3.49 -10.91
N GLU A 54 -16.14 2.69 -11.37
CA GLU A 54 -17.27 3.22 -12.12
C GLU A 54 -18.15 4.00 -11.15
N VAL A 55 -17.92 5.31 -11.12
CA VAL A 55 -18.88 6.21 -10.48
C VAL A 55 -20.03 6.34 -11.47
N ASP A 56 -21.01 5.46 -11.35
CA ASP A 56 -22.26 5.60 -12.10
C ASP A 56 -22.80 7.01 -11.91
N ASN A 57 -23.02 7.68 -13.02
CA ASN A 57 -23.58 9.03 -13.06
C ASN A 57 -25.09 9.05 -12.76
N ASP A 58 -25.59 8.04 -12.06
CA ASP A 58 -26.99 8.03 -11.61
C ASP A 58 -27.25 9.21 -10.67
N ALA A 59 -28.17 10.05 -11.09
CA ALA A 59 -28.49 11.35 -10.48
C ALA A 59 -29.11 11.26 -9.08
N ASP A 60 -29.44 10.04 -8.60
CA ASP A 60 -30.24 9.83 -7.40
C ASP A 60 -29.44 9.78 -6.09
N TYR A 61 -28.12 9.71 -6.14
CA TYR A 61 -27.29 9.60 -4.94
C TYR A 61 -26.40 10.83 -4.70
N GLY A 62 -26.31 11.26 -3.46
CA GLY A 62 -25.40 12.33 -3.04
C GLY A 62 -23.92 11.94 -3.26
N THR A 63 -23.04 12.92 -3.49
CA THR A 63 -21.61 12.69 -3.78
C THR A 63 -20.91 11.82 -2.72
N MET A 64 -21.23 11.99 -1.43
CA MET A 64 -20.65 11.21 -0.34
C MET A 64 -21.15 9.76 -0.35
N GLU A 65 -22.39 9.55 -0.70
CA GLU A 65 -22.99 8.22 -0.79
C GLU A 65 -22.42 7.44 -1.98
N ARG A 66 -22.21 8.11 -3.12
CA ARG A 66 -21.52 7.54 -4.28
C ARG A 66 -20.08 7.13 -3.95
N ILE A 67 -19.34 7.93 -3.18
CA ILE A 67 -17.99 7.58 -2.72
C ILE A 67 -18.05 6.36 -1.80
N ALA A 68 -19.03 6.29 -0.88
CA ALA A 68 -19.17 5.15 0.02
C ALA A 68 -19.50 3.86 -0.75
N ILE A 69 -20.40 3.91 -1.74
CA ILE A 69 -20.75 2.80 -2.62
C ILE A 69 -19.53 2.36 -3.44
N GLY A 70 -18.76 3.31 -4.01
CA GLY A 70 -17.54 3.02 -4.75
C GLY A 70 -16.44 2.37 -3.90
N VAL A 71 -16.32 2.76 -2.63
CA VAL A 71 -15.39 2.12 -1.67
C VAL A 71 -15.83 0.70 -1.32
N ASP A 72 -17.13 0.46 -1.19
CA ASP A 72 -17.65 -0.89 -0.87
C ASP A 72 -17.60 -1.82 -2.10
N SER A 73 -17.86 -1.31 -3.30
CA SER A 73 -17.71 -2.07 -4.55
C SER A 73 -16.25 -2.48 -4.82
N ARG A 74 -15.25 -1.66 -4.42
CA ARG A 74 -13.84 -2.06 -4.44
C ARG A 74 -13.54 -3.30 -3.59
N LYS A 75 -14.24 -3.47 -2.47
CA LYS A 75 -14.07 -4.66 -1.61
C LYS A 75 -14.66 -5.91 -2.26
N ARG A 76 -15.67 -5.74 -3.11
CA ARG A 76 -16.39 -6.81 -3.82
C ARG A 76 -15.91 -7.01 -5.25
N GLY A 77 -15.00 -6.16 -5.76
CA GLY A 77 -14.51 -6.20 -7.14
C GLY A 77 -14.05 -7.59 -7.58
N GLU A 78 -14.34 -7.93 -8.83
CA GLU A 78 -13.91 -9.20 -9.42
C GLU A 78 -12.39 -9.32 -9.46
N PRO A 79 -11.84 -10.51 -9.25
CA PRO A 79 -10.41 -10.74 -9.39
C PRO A 79 -9.99 -10.61 -10.85
N ILE A 80 -9.12 -9.65 -11.18
CA ILE A 80 -8.60 -9.46 -12.54
C ILE A 80 -7.36 -10.30 -12.78
N ARG A 81 -6.54 -10.53 -11.76
CA ARG A 81 -5.26 -11.20 -11.89
C ARG A 81 -4.97 -12.12 -10.73
N VAL A 82 -4.58 -13.34 -11.05
CA VAL A 82 -4.13 -14.35 -10.09
C VAL A 82 -2.69 -14.71 -10.38
N LEU A 83 -1.83 -14.61 -9.35
CA LEU A 83 -0.50 -15.19 -9.34
C LEU A 83 -0.52 -16.41 -8.44
N TYR A 84 0.07 -17.50 -8.87
CA TYR A 84 0.17 -18.72 -8.07
C TYR A 84 1.59 -19.27 -8.09
N ASP A 85 1.96 -19.95 -7.02
CA ASP A 85 3.24 -20.66 -6.92
C ASP A 85 3.32 -21.72 -8.03
N ARG A 86 4.38 -21.68 -8.87
CA ARG A 86 4.55 -22.61 -10.00
C ARG A 86 4.57 -24.07 -9.59
N ASP A 87 4.95 -24.35 -8.33
CA ASP A 87 4.99 -25.70 -7.79
C ASP A 87 3.62 -26.18 -7.27
N MET A 88 2.58 -25.33 -7.37
CA MET A 88 1.22 -25.66 -6.95
C MET A 88 0.61 -26.71 -7.87
N PRO A 89 0.08 -27.83 -7.32
CA PRO A 89 -0.59 -28.86 -8.13
C PRO A 89 -1.77 -28.27 -8.92
N GLN A 90 -1.93 -28.67 -10.18
CA GLN A 90 -3.02 -28.20 -11.05
C GLN A 90 -4.42 -28.40 -10.43
N SER A 91 -4.61 -29.52 -9.72
CA SER A 91 -5.88 -29.81 -9.05
C SER A 91 -6.22 -28.82 -7.96
N MET A 92 -5.20 -28.29 -7.25
CA MET A 92 -5.37 -27.24 -6.24
C MET A 92 -5.61 -25.90 -6.90
N GLN A 93 -4.86 -25.57 -7.96
CA GLN A 93 -5.05 -24.36 -8.74
C GLN A 93 -6.49 -24.26 -9.26
N LYS A 94 -6.99 -25.32 -9.89
CA LYS A 94 -8.35 -25.38 -10.42
C LYS A 94 -9.40 -25.12 -9.33
N LYS A 95 -9.26 -25.75 -8.16
CA LYS A 95 -10.17 -25.53 -7.03
C LYS A 95 -10.14 -24.08 -6.50
N ILE A 96 -8.98 -23.42 -6.52
CA ILE A 96 -8.87 -22.02 -6.11
C ILE A 96 -9.58 -21.13 -7.11
N LEU A 97 -9.35 -21.32 -8.42
CA LEU A 97 -10.00 -20.54 -9.47
C LEU A 97 -11.52 -20.72 -9.45
N GLU A 98 -12.00 -21.96 -9.32
CA GLU A 98 -13.43 -22.26 -9.17
C GLU A 98 -14.06 -21.57 -7.96
N ARG A 99 -13.38 -21.58 -6.81
CA ARG A 99 -13.89 -20.92 -5.59
C ARG A 99 -13.89 -19.39 -5.66
N LEU A 100 -13.02 -18.83 -6.47
CA LEU A 100 -12.94 -17.38 -6.68
C LEU A 100 -13.83 -16.91 -7.83
N ASP A 101 -14.58 -17.83 -8.47
CA ASP A 101 -15.40 -17.60 -9.67
C ASP A 101 -14.62 -16.94 -10.82
N ILE A 102 -13.34 -17.31 -10.95
CA ILE A 102 -12.48 -16.81 -12.00
C ILE A 102 -12.65 -17.73 -13.20
N ARG A 103 -13.35 -17.22 -14.18
CA ARG A 103 -13.50 -17.91 -15.49
C ARG A 103 -12.19 -17.77 -16.25
N GLU A 104 -11.67 -18.90 -16.66
CA GLU A 104 -10.47 -19.12 -17.47
C GLU A 104 -9.58 -17.90 -17.82
N LEU A 105 -8.43 -17.90 -17.27
CA LEU A 105 -7.08 -18.11 -17.83
C LEU A 105 -6.32 -16.91 -18.39
N ASP A 106 -6.90 -15.84 -18.89
CA ASP A 106 -6.12 -14.72 -19.44
C ASP A 106 -5.34 -13.94 -18.37
N THR A 107 -5.66 -14.20 -17.10
CA THR A 107 -5.14 -13.44 -15.97
C THR A 107 -4.46 -14.28 -14.89
N SER A 108 -4.29 -15.60 -15.09
CA SER A 108 -3.59 -16.44 -14.12
C SER A 108 -2.17 -16.74 -14.58
N LEU A 109 -1.17 -16.41 -13.76
CA LEU A 109 0.25 -16.52 -14.10
C LEU A 109 1.00 -17.33 -13.04
N ALA A 110 1.82 -18.27 -13.50
CA ALA A 110 2.77 -18.96 -12.64
C ALA A 110 3.85 -17.98 -12.15
N SER A 111 4.11 -17.98 -10.86
CA SER A 111 5.05 -17.10 -10.20
C SER A 111 5.96 -17.87 -9.24
N GLY A 112 6.81 -17.17 -8.54
CA GLY A 112 7.59 -17.74 -7.46
C GLY A 112 6.80 -17.86 -6.15
N ARG A 113 7.47 -18.37 -5.13
CA ARG A 113 6.92 -18.52 -3.78
C ARG A 113 6.54 -17.19 -3.12
N TYR A 114 7.33 -16.14 -3.35
CA TYR A 114 7.09 -14.80 -2.80
C TYR A 114 6.57 -13.87 -3.89
N GLN A 115 5.34 -13.41 -3.73
CA GLN A 115 4.62 -12.75 -4.82
C GLN A 115 4.36 -11.27 -4.56
N ASN A 116 4.45 -10.81 -3.32
CA ASN A 116 4.16 -9.44 -2.96
C ASN A 116 5.45 -8.65 -2.68
N HIS A 117 6.15 -8.23 -3.74
CA HIS A 117 7.40 -7.48 -3.61
C HIS A 117 7.25 -6.12 -2.90
N LYS A 118 6.03 -5.58 -2.82
CA LYS A 118 5.76 -4.38 -2.01
C LYS A 118 6.13 -4.57 -0.53
N ASP A 119 6.11 -5.80 -0.04
CA ASP A 119 6.47 -6.11 1.35
C ASP A 119 7.93 -5.73 1.64
N LEU A 120 8.82 -5.74 0.64
CA LEU A 120 10.23 -5.33 0.77
C LEU A 120 10.39 -3.87 1.20
N MET A 121 9.38 -3.02 0.97
CA MET A 121 9.39 -1.64 1.49
C MET A 121 9.37 -1.57 3.03
N LYS A 122 8.97 -2.67 3.68
CA LYS A 122 8.96 -2.83 5.14
C LYS A 122 10.03 -3.82 5.61
N PHE A 123 11.10 -3.98 4.82
CA PHE A 123 12.22 -4.81 5.22
C PHE A 123 12.81 -4.29 6.53
N PRO A 124 13.12 -5.17 7.51
CA PRO A 124 13.62 -4.75 8.80
C PRO A 124 14.92 -3.94 8.69
N ASP A 125 14.99 -2.88 9.44
CA ASP A 125 16.23 -2.14 9.64
C ASP A 125 17.14 -2.94 10.60
N CYS A 126 18.27 -3.39 10.08
CA CYS A 126 19.25 -4.16 10.83
C CYS A 126 20.40 -3.29 11.36
N GLY A 127 20.29 -1.96 11.25
CA GLY A 127 21.31 -1.03 11.76
C GLY A 127 22.46 -0.75 10.78
N HIS A 128 22.37 -1.23 9.54
CA HIS A 128 23.37 -1.02 8.50
C HIS A 128 23.13 0.31 7.77
N ASP A 129 23.60 1.41 8.34
CA ASP A 129 23.40 2.74 7.76
C ASP A 129 24.18 2.94 6.45
N ASP A 130 25.26 2.18 6.24
CA ASP A 130 26.05 2.12 5.01
C ASP A 130 25.27 1.56 3.81
N LEU A 131 24.21 0.78 4.06
CA LEU A 131 23.32 0.24 3.03
C LEU A 131 22.12 1.15 2.72
N LYS A 132 22.04 2.31 3.35
CA LYS A 132 20.92 3.24 3.17
C LYS A 132 21.35 4.47 2.36
N TYR A 133 20.44 4.95 1.54
CA TYR A 133 20.61 6.25 0.92
C TYR A 133 20.59 7.35 2.00
N PRO A 134 21.40 8.41 1.84
CA PRO A 134 21.36 9.56 2.73
C PRO A 134 19.94 10.17 2.73
N LYS A 135 19.48 10.58 3.90
CA LYS A 135 18.18 11.23 4.03
C LYS A 135 18.16 12.50 3.19
N TRP A 136 17.21 12.59 2.28
CA TRP A 136 17.00 13.79 1.49
C TRP A 136 16.52 14.94 2.38
N LYS A 137 17.17 16.10 2.25
CA LYS A 137 16.67 17.34 2.89
C LYS A 137 15.82 18.10 1.89
N HIS A 138 14.55 18.24 2.22
CA HIS A 138 13.64 19.03 1.41
C HIS A 138 14.07 20.50 1.39
N LEU A 139 14.02 21.12 0.22
CA LEU A 139 14.31 22.52 0.04
C LEU A 139 13.10 23.36 0.46
N MET A 140 13.35 24.49 1.11
CA MET A 140 12.34 25.50 1.37
C MET A 140 12.71 26.76 0.60
N LYS A 141 11.78 27.29 -0.18
CA LYS A 141 12.00 28.57 -0.86
C LYS A 141 12.11 29.68 0.17
N PRO A 142 13.07 30.62 0.05
CA PRO A 142 13.26 31.70 1.02
C PRO A 142 11.98 32.51 1.28
N GLU A 143 11.15 32.74 0.26
CA GLU A 143 9.89 33.47 0.37
C GLU A 143 8.90 32.80 1.36
N PHE A 144 8.97 31.46 1.52
CA PHE A 144 8.12 30.73 2.47
C PHE A 144 8.72 30.63 3.88
N LEU A 145 9.96 31.07 4.06
CA LEU A 145 10.59 31.14 5.37
C LEU A 145 10.32 32.47 6.11
N SER A 146 9.81 33.48 5.39
CA SER A 146 9.51 34.79 5.97
C SER A 146 8.37 34.70 6.99
N GLU A 147 8.33 35.65 7.93
CA GLU A 147 7.22 35.84 8.88
C GLU A 147 5.97 36.47 8.24
N GLN A 148 6.09 36.93 7.01
CA GLN A 148 4.96 37.47 6.24
C GLN A 148 3.86 36.43 6.06
N SER A 149 2.61 36.88 6.04
CA SER A 149 1.44 36.04 5.75
C SER A 149 1.63 35.31 4.42
N ILE A 150 1.53 33.99 4.42
CA ILE A 150 1.65 33.20 3.19
C ILE A 150 0.46 33.46 2.26
N LEU A 151 -0.70 33.82 2.81
CA LEU A 151 -1.87 34.19 1.99
C LEU A 151 -1.65 35.53 1.29
N ASP A 152 -0.95 36.48 1.90
CA ASP A 152 -0.60 37.74 1.24
C ASP A 152 0.42 37.52 0.13
N LEU A 153 1.42 36.65 0.36
CA LEU A 153 2.36 36.23 -0.70
C LEU A 153 1.64 35.61 -1.91
N ILE A 154 0.60 34.81 -1.67
CA ILE A 154 -0.17 34.17 -2.75
C ILE A 154 -1.04 35.19 -3.50
N ARG A 155 -1.55 36.21 -2.81
CA ARG A 155 -2.31 37.31 -3.45
C ARG A 155 -1.49 38.13 -4.44
N GLU A 156 -0.18 38.25 -4.19
CA GLU A 156 0.71 38.99 -5.12
C GLU A 156 0.90 38.26 -6.44
N ARG A 157 1.04 36.93 -6.40
CA ARG A 157 1.21 36.09 -7.59
C ARG A 157 1.06 34.60 -7.23
N ASP A 158 0.84 33.76 -8.22
CA ASP A 158 0.85 32.31 -8.09
C ASP A 158 2.17 31.81 -7.52
N ARG A 159 2.08 30.80 -6.65
CA ARG A 159 3.23 30.16 -6.01
C ARG A 159 3.28 28.70 -6.40
N PHE A 160 4.47 28.22 -6.71
CA PHE A 160 4.71 26.86 -7.11
C PHE A 160 5.67 26.16 -6.17
N ILE A 161 5.28 24.96 -5.74
CA ILE A 161 6.17 24.02 -5.01
C ILE A 161 6.25 22.71 -5.77
N HIS A 162 7.44 22.11 -5.79
CA HIS A 162 7.69 20.85 -6.46
C HIS A 162 8.04 19.78 -5.41
N VAL A 163 7.05 19.06 -4.93
CA VAL A 163 7.24 17.95 -4.01
C VAL A 163 7.70 16.70 -4.76
N PRO A 164 8.57 15.87 -4.19
CA PRO A 164 9.10 15.91 -2.82
C PRO A 164 10.34 16.80 -2.64
N TYR A 165 10.84 17.47 -3.69
CA TYR A 165 12.07 18.25 -3.61
C TYR A 165 11.92 19.52 -2.75
N HIS A 166 10.79 20.20 -2.86
CA HIS A 166 10.41 21.24 -1.92
C HIS A 166 9.62 20.66 -0.75
N SER A 167 9.77 21.27 0.43
CA SER A 167 8.99 20.90 1.61
C SER A 167 7.49 21.13 1.40
N PHE A 168 6.71 20.17 1.80
CA PHE A 168 5.25 20.27 1.84
C PHE A 168 4.75 21.22 2.94
N ASP A 169 5.63 21.62 3.87
CA ASP A 169 5.29 22.53 4.98
C ASP A 169 4.75 23.88 4.48
N ALA A 170 5.20 24.34 3.31
CA ALA A 170 4.66 25.55 2.71
C ALA A 170 3.14 25.43 2.48
N TYR A 171 2.68 24.29 1.94
CA TYR A 171 1.26 24.04 1.74
C TYR A 171 0.51 23.87 3.06
N ILE A 172 1.08 23.16 4.03
CA ILE A 172 0.50 23.04 5.37
C ILE A 172 0.34 24.41 6.03
N ARG A 173 1.31 25.31 5.84
CA ARG A 173 1.23 26.69 6.34
C ARG A 173 0.06 27.45 5.70
N VAL A 174 -0.18 27.31 4.39
CA VAL A 174 -1.36 27.91 3.73
C VAL A 174 -2.65 27.43 4.39
N LEU A 175 -2.80 26.14 4.62
CA LEU A 175 -4.00 25.58 5.24
C LEU A 175 -4.20 26.09 6.67
N ARG A 176 -3.13 26.12 7.46
CA ARG A 176 -3.18 26.60 8.84
C ARG A 176 -3.57 28.07 8.91
N GLU A 177 -2.93 28.91 8.10
CA GLU A 177 -3.22 30.31 8.09
C GLU A 177 -4.64 30.61 7.57
N ALA A 178 -5.07 29.91 6.52
CA ALA A 178 -6.43 30.02 6.00
C ALA A 178 -7.49 29.61 7.04
N ALA A 179 -7.23 28.55 7.81
CA ALA A 179 -8.16 28.10 8.85
C ALA A 179 -8.30 29.10 10.02
N LEU A 180 -7.28 29.94 10.26
CA LEU A 180 -7.28 30.92 11.36
C LEU A 180 -7.80 32.28 10.95
N LYS A 181 -7.89 32.59 9.65
CA LYS A 181 -8.35 33.90 9.15
C LYS A 181 -9.87 33.94 8.97
N PRO A 182 -10.61 34.81 9.69
CA PRO A 182 -12.08 34.90 9.58
C PRO A 182 -12.57 35.30 8.16
N GLU A 183 -11.72 35.97 7.38
CA GLU A 183 -12.03 36.41 6.03
C GLU A 183 -12.07 35.26 5.03
N VAL A 184 -11.42 34.12 5.35
CA VAL A 184 -11.42 32.92 4.49
C VAL A 184 -12.74 32.19 4.68
N LYS A 185 -13.54 32.13 3.64
CA LYS A 185 -14.85 31.46 3.64
C LYS A 185 -14.80 30.04 3.11
N GLU A 186 -13.83 29.73 2.27
CA GLU A 186 -13.74 28.45 1.59
C GLU A 186 -12.29 28.12 1.24
N ILE A 187 -11.92 26.85 1.36
CA ILE A 187 -10.65 26.30 0.89
C ILE A 187 -10.96 25.25 -0.17
N LYS A 188 -10.51 25.48 -1.40
CA LYS A 188 -10.64 24.52 -2.51
C LYS A 188 -9.28 23.92 -2.81
N THR A 189 -9.20 22.60 -2.81
CA THR A 189 -7.97 21.88 -3.14
C THR A 189 -8.28 20.66 -3.98
N THR A 190 -7.41 20.36 -4.93
CA THR A 190 -7.47 19.12 -5.69
C THR A 190 -6.47 18.14 -5.10
N LEU A 191 -6.97 16.99 -4.65
CA LEU A 191 -6.16 15.92 -4.10
C LEU A 191 -6.18 14.74 -5.06
N TYR A 192 -5.00 14.35 -5.51
CA TYR A 192 -4.88 13.17 -6.38
C TYR A 192 -4.99 11.88 -5.57
N ARG A 193 -4.34 11.81 -4.40
CA ARG A 193 -4.34 10.63 -3.53
C ARG A 193 -4.18 11.03 -2.07
N LEU A 194 -5.02 10.48 -1.23
CA LEU A 194 -4.88 10.52 0.22
C LEU A 194 -4.15 9.25 0.68
N ALA A 195 -3.24 9.41 1.67
CA ALA A 195 -2.53 8.29 2.27
C ALA A 195 -3.44 7.55 3.28
#